data_4d418c8b289fc40634b0f1c8e5df5f93
#
_entry.id   4d418c8b289fc40634b0f1c8e5df5f93
#
_cell.length_a   1.000
_cell.length_b   1.000
_cell.length_c   1.000
_cell.angle_alpha   90.00
_cell.angle_beta   90.00
_cell.angle_gamma   90.00
#
_symmetry.space_group_name_H-M   'P 1'
#
loop_
_entity.id
_entity.type
_entity.pdbx_description
1 polymer ?
#
loop_
_entity_poly.entity_id
_entity_poly.type
_entity_poly.pdbx_seq_one_letter_code
_entity_poly.pdbx_strand_id
1 'polypeptide(L)'
;MSKNEDLTPSLFNSNNRNNEDKQENDIESKLQKRQEDFSNEENFSKIKESTMSNELSLGQNFRNKIFMQKRLKQNMITETTESLKNKLTIPLDWFEKCNNMNVQLSQFHEIIVAFRTQDIKQKYLGLVGIRKLLSLQNSPIQELIDVGVIIELIALLDNSPAEFQYEALWCLTIIASGTSDQANSIVIKGGIPKIVKLLESSIEELKVQAVWIIGNLAIDSYRIRDSLIKEKIFEKLLTILASTNQKQLIRQCTWALSSFFRVKPVPPYNLIKKAIKMIARAMVMLPIDIEFLADACFILSFMTEHYKETIKDLLELDIISNIIKCLDIDTQYIQISCLRVVGNIASGNANQTQLLIDRNVLDYLKKTLFNQKKTIRKESAWILSNIAAGTQKQIETLIEQDFLLTLSEAIEKDDPEIKKECIWAVCNLTSVENEKYIKKILDQGILRIICKCLEMKDAKYLAVCIEAFSNLLAFGKKSNPAGPNPVVLEVEKMGMFDILEKLQYHPVEIVYDKILKLLENYFEVAYIQ
;
A
#
# COMPACT_ATOMS: atom_id res chain seq x y z
N MET A 1 15.27 24.51 -67.12
CA MET A 1 14.29 25.57 -66.83
C MET A 1 13.04 24.92 -66.27
N SER A 2 12.83 25.01 -65.01
CA SER A 2 11.56 25.14 -64.29
C SER A 2 11.86 25.01 -62.77
N LYS A 3 11.44 26.05 -62.08
CA LYS A 3 11.68 26.29 -60.66
C LYS A 3 10.79 25.38 -59.82
N ASN A 4 11.35 24.73 -58.80
CA ASN A 4 10.65 24.19 -57.62
C ASN A 4 10.43 25.36 -56.66
N GLU A 5 9.18 25.61 -56.28
CA GLU A 5 8.81 26.40 -55.12
C GLU A 5 8.60 25.48 -53.91
N ASP A 6 9.46 25.64 -52.91
CA ASP A 6 9.31 25.05 -51.58
C ASP A 6 8.15 25.70 -50.83
N LEU A 7 7.12 24.93 -50.52
CA LEU A 7 6.08 25.29 -49.56
C LEU A 7 6.47 24.71 -48.17
N THR A 8 6.89 25.58 -47.28
CA THR A 8 7.14 25.31 -45.87
C THR A 8 5.83 25.11 -45.09
N PRO A 9 5.66 24.03 -44.32
CA PRO A 9 4.59 23.93 -43.33
C PRO A 9 5.16 24.28 -41.95
N SER A 10 5.07 25.53 -41.56
CA SER A 10 5.43 25.92 -40.22
C SER A 10 4.61 27.16 -39.82
N LEU A 11 3.51 26.95 -39.09
CA LEU A 11 2.89 27.93 -38.18
C LEU A 11 1.71 27.37 -37.37
N PHE A 12 1.23 26.17 -37.65
CA PHE A 12 0.06 25.60 -36.92
C PHE A 12 0.42 24.67 -35.74
N ASN A 13 1.69 24.28 -35.54
CA ASN A 13 2.09 23.31 -34.52
C ASN A 13 2.66 23.93 -33.23
N SER A 14 2.96 25.23 -33.21
CA SER A 14 3.55 25.87 -32.02
C SER A 14 2.51 26.36 -31.00
N ASN A 15 1.32 26.70 -31.43
CA ASN A 15 0.27 27.18 -30.52
C ASN A 15 -0.44 26.04 -29.77
N ASN A 16 -0.54 24.83 -30.35
CA ASN A 16 -1.12 23.68 -29.66
C ASN A 16 -0.16 23.11 -28.60
N ARG A 17 1.14 23.02 -28.87
CA ARG A 17 2.12 22.58 -27.87
C ARG A 17 2.19 23.51 -26.67
N ASN A 18 2.17 24.81 -26.88
CA ASN A 18 2.19 25.80 -25.78
C ASN A 18 0.91 25.76 -24.91
N ASN A 19 -0.22 25.34 -25.45
CA ASN A 19 -1.45 25.15 -24.67
C ASN A 19 -1.48 23.79 -23.94
N GLU A 20 -0.95 22.74 -24.56
CA GLU A 20 -0.79 21.45 -23.91
C GLU A 20 0.21 21.52 -22.75
N ASP A 21 1.38 22.16 -22.94
CA ASP A 21 2.39 22.38 -21.90
C ASP A 21 1.86 23.26 -20.75
N LYS A 22 1.01 24.26 -21.04
CA LYS A 22 0.36 25.07 -19.99
C LYS A 22 -0.70 24.29 -19.21
N GLN A 23 -1.47 23.43 -19.87
CA GLN A 23 -2.44 22.56 -19.19
C GLN A 23 -1.75 21.48 -18.35
N GLU A 24 -0.66 20.88 -18.84
CA GLU A 24 0.14 19.92 -18.05
C GLU A 24 0.74 20.58 -16.81
N ASN A 25 1.32 21.76 -16.92
CA ASN A 25 1.88 22.51 -15.79
C ASN A 25 0.81 22.90 -14.75
N ASP A 26 -0.42 23.27 -15.17
CA ASP A 26 -1.53 23.58 -14.26
C ASP A 26 -2.03 22.30 -13.54
N ILE A 27 -2.10 21.17 -14.25
CA ILE A 27 -2.46 19.87 -13.67
C ILE A 27 -1.39 19.38 -12.70
N GLU A 28 -0.11 19.47 -13.04
CA GLU A 28 1.00 19.11 -12.15
C GLU A 28 1.00 19.96 -10.88
N SER A 29 0.76 21.28 -11.03
CA SER A 29 0.63 22.20 -9.88
C SER A 29 -0.54 21.83 -8.96
N LYS A 30 -1.72 21.50 -9.54
CA LYS A 30 -2.90 21.06 -8.78
C LYS A 30 -2.65 19.72 -8.07
N LEU A 31 -2.02 18.76 -8.74
CA LEU A 31 -1.69 17.44 -8.18
C LEU A 31 -0.61 17.54 -7.10
N GLN A 32 0.42 18.37 -7.33
CA GLN A 32 1.48 18.61 -6.34
C GLN A 32 0.92 19.27 -5.08
N LYS A 33 0.06 20.30 -5.25
CA LYS A 33 -0.64 20.93 -4.14
C LYS A 33 -1.52 19.95 -3.36
N ARG A 34 -2.19 19.02 -4.06
CA ARG A 34 -2.97 17.94 -3.44
C ARG A 34 -2.10 16.97 -2.66
N GLN A 35 -0.93 16.59 -3.20
CA GLN A 35 0.01 15.72 -2.49
C GLN A 35 0.56 16.41 -1.24
N GLU A 36 0.91 17.70 -1.34
CA GLU A 36 1.40 18.49 -0.20
C GLU A 36 0.30 18.67 0.86
N ASP A 37 -0.93 18.97 0.47
CA ASP A 37 -2.07 19.11 1.38
C ASP A 37 -2.45 17.79 2.06
N PHE A 38 -2.33 16.66 1.35
CA PHE A 38 -2.57 15.33 1.90
C PHE A 38 -1.41 14.83 2.80
N SER A 39 -0.18 15.30 2.57
CA SER A 39 1.00 14.94 3.36
C SER A 39 1.26 15.89 4.54
N ASN A 40 0.84 17.15 4.46
CA ASN A 40 1.11 18.21 5.44
C ASN A 40 0.09 18.29 6.60
N GLU A 41 -0.91 17.45 6.67
CA GLU A 41 -1.65 17.29 7.92
C GLU A 41 -0.71 16.65 8.95
N GLU A 42 -0.13 17.45 9.87
CA GLU A 42 0.68 16.95 11.02
C GLU A 42 -0.08 15.88 11.83
N ASN A 43 -1.40 15.92 11.85
CA ASN A 43 -2.25 14.85 12.35
C ASN A 43 -2.31 13.63 11.43
N PHE A 44 -2.12 13.79 10.12
CA PHE A 44 -2.16 12.69 9.18
C PHE A 44 -0.83 11.94 9.15
N SER A 45 0.32 12.61 9.29
CA SER A 45 1.61 11.92 9.50
C SER A 45 1.61 11.17 10.83
N LYS A 46 1.05 11.72 11.90
CA LYS A 46 0.87 11.04 13.19
C LYS A 46 -0.20 9.94 13.12
N ILE A 47 -1.31 10.14 12.41
CA ILE A 47 -2.33 9.10 12.15
C ILE A 47 -1.76 8.08 11.15
N LYS A 48 -1.04 8.49 10.11
CA LYS A 48 -0.33 7.62 9.16
C LYS A 48 0.78 6.83 9.87
N GLU A 49 1.55 7.44 10.76
CA GLU A 49 2.54 6.75 11.60
C GLU A 49 1.89 5.89 12.69
N SER A 50 0.84 6.34 13.35
CA SER A 50 0.10 5.56 14.35
C SER A 50 -0.79 4.49 13.72
N THR A 51 -1.41 4.75 12.57
CA THR A 51 -2.20 3.75 11.82
C THR A 51 -1.27 2.77 11.12
N MET A 52 -0.16 3.20 10.49
CA MET A 52 0.86 2.30 9.97
C MET A 52 1.60 1.55 11.09
N SER A 53 1.92 2.16 12.23
CA SER A 53 2.55 1.46 13.35
C SER A 53 1.56 0.55 14.08
N ASN A 54 0.29 0.95 14.23
CA ASN A 54 -0.77 0.09 14.78
C ASN A 54 -1.22 -0.98 13.79
N GLU A 55 -1.31 -0.71 12.49
CA GLU A 55 -1.58 -1.71 11.46
C GLU A 55 -0.36 -2.61 11.20
N LEU A 56 0.87 -2.09 11.32
CA LEU A 56 2.10 -2.88 11.33
C LEU A 56 2.18 -3.78 12.57
N SER A 57 1.85 -3.26 13.76
CA SER A 57 1.82 -4.04 15.00
C SER A 57 0.63 -5.02 15.04
N LEU A 58 -0.56 -4.62 14.55
CA LEU A 58 -1.71 -5.51 14.35
C LEU A 58 -1.43 -6.54 13.26
N GLY A 59 -0.78 -6.14 12.16
CA GLY A 59 -0.36 -7.04 11.09
C GLY A 59 0.71 -8.02 11.55
N GLN A 60 1.67 -7.60 12.35
CA GLN A 60 2.66 -8.46 13.00
C GLN A 60 2.01 -9.38 14.03
N ASN A 61 1.16 -8.84 14.91
CA ASN A 61 0.45 -9.64 15.92
C ASN A 61 -0.56 -10.59 15.27
N PHE A 62 -1.27 -10.16 14.23
CA PHE A 62 -2.21 -11.00 13.49
C PHE A 62 -1.48 -12.05 12.65
N ARG A 63 -0.37 -11.70 11.99
CA ARG A 63 0.50 -12.65 11.28
C ARG A 63 1.17 -13.63 12.24
N ASN A 64 1.78 -13.14 13.31
CA ASN A 64 2.37 -13.99 14.34
C ASN A 64 1.31 -14.90 14.95
N LYS A 65 0.09 -14.40 15.21
CA LYS A 65 -1.02 -15.18 15.74
C LYS A 65 -1.59 -16.17 14.73
N ILE A 66 -1.72 -15.82 13.44
CA ILE A 66 -2.13 -16.75 12.39
C ILE A 66 -1.03 -17.77 12.09
N PHE A 67 0.24 -17.37 12.00
CA PHE A 67 1.34 -18.27 11.74
C PHE A 67 1.62 -19.17 12.95
N MET A 68 1.53 -18.66 14.17
CA MET A 68 1.60 -19.49 15.38
C MET A 68 0.37 -20.40 15.51
N GLN A 69 -0.84 -19.94 15.18
CA GLN A 69 -2.03 -20.81 15.16
C GLN A 69 -1.99 -21.83 14.02
N LYS A 70 -1.48 -21.50 12.84
CA LYS A 70 -1.26 -22.49 11.76
C LYS A 70 -0.18 -23.50 12.13
N ARG A 71 0.87 -23.12 12.84
CA ARG A 71 1.89 -24.03 13.34
C ARG A 71 1.39 -24.96 14.44
N LEU A 72 0.53 -24.46 15.33
CA LEU A 72 -0.10 -25.28 16.39
C LEU A 72 -1.23 -26.16 15.85
N LYS A 73 -1.91 -25.76 14.74
CA LYS A 73 -3.02 -26.50 14.13
C LYS A 73 -2.63 -27.37 12.93
N GLN A 74 -1.55 -27.02 12.22
CA GLN A 74 -1.03 -27.88 11.17
C GLN A 74 -0.22 -29.00 11.83
N ASN A 75 -0.77 -30.20 11.80
CA ASN A 75 -0.01 -31.45 11.97
C ASN A 75 1.09 -31.46 10.91
N MET A 76 2.24 -30.85 11.21
CA MET A 76 3.39 -30.80 10.29
C MET A 76 3.91 -32.19 9.89
N ILE A 77 3.44 -33.22 10.54
CA ILE A 77 3.73 -34.61 10.18
C ILE A 77 3.08 -34.98 8.85
N THR A 78 1.90 -34.45 8.54
CA THR A 78 1.19 -34.76 7.29
C THR A 78 1.73 -33.98 6.09
N GLU A 79 2.48 -32.89 6.32
CA GLU A 79 3.10 -32.05 5.27
C GLU A 79 4.63 -32.13 5.26
N THR A 80 5.24 -33.06 6.00
CA THR A 80 6.65 -33.41 5.75
C THR A 80 6.70 -33.95 4.34
N THR A 81 7.14 -33.11 3.42
CA THR A 81 7.06 -33.43 2.00
C THR A 81 7.89 -34.65 1.68
N GLU A 82 7.57 -35.31 0.61
CA GLU A 82 8.31 -36.50 0.15
C GLU A 82 9.81 -36.28 0.08
N SER A 83 10.21 -35.03 -0.23
CA SER A 83 11.62 -34.64 -0.36
C SER A 83 12.39 -34.76 0.98
N LEU A 84 11.80 -34.40 2.12
CA LEU A 84 12.43 -34.57 3.42
C LEU A 84 12.35 -36.03 3.86
N LYS A 85 11.18 -36.66 3.72
CA LYS A 85 10.97 -38.08 4.08
C LYS A 85 11.98 -39.01 3.39
N ASN A 86 12.26 -38.78 2.11
CA ASN A 86 13.22 -39.59 1.33
C ASN A 86 14.70 -39.34 1.70
N LYS A 87 14.98 -38.33 2.56
CA LYS A 87 16.34 -37.98 2.99
C LYS A 87 16.57 -38.16 4.51
N LEU A 88 15.59 -38.72 5.23
CA LEU A 88 15.74 -38.98 6.64
C LEU A 88 16.81 -40.05 6.88
N THR A 89 17.69 -39.81 7.83
CA THR A 89 18.66 -40.79 8.33
C THR A 89 18.10 -41.60 9.49
N ILE A 90 16.99 -41.15 10.09
CA ILE A 90 16.27 -41.83 11.14
C ILE A 90 15.03 -42.54 10.57
N PRO A 91 14.55 -43.63 11.19
CA PRO A 91 13.31 -44.28 10.78
C PRO A 91 12.11 -43.32 10.85
N LEU A 92 11.20 -43.41 9.87
CA LEU A 92 10.05 -42.50 9.75
C LEU A 92 9.11 -42.59 10.97
N ASP A 93 8.87 -43.81 11.46
CA ASP A 93 8.05 -44.07 12.65
C ASP A 93 8.63 -43.42 13.90
N TRP A 94 9.95 -43.40 14.02
CA TRP A 94 10.63 -42.72 15.11
C TRP A 94 10.57 -41.19 14.97
N PHE A 95 10.75 -40.66 13.76
CA PHE A 95 10.58 -39.26 13.45
C PHE A 95 9.16 -38.78 13.81
N GLU A 96 8.14 -39.53 13.40
CA GLU A 96 6.73 -39.22 13.71
C GLU A 96 6.44 -39.27 15.21
N LYS A 97 7.00 -40.27 15.92
CA LYS A 97 6.87 -40.43 17.39
C LYS A 97 7.48 -39.22 18.12
N CYS A 98 8.67 -38.79 17.74
CA CYS A 98 9.31 -37.60 18.32
C CYS A 98 8.46 -36.35 18.10
N ASN A 99 7.88 -36.18 16.91
CA ASN A 99 7.02 -35.05 16.62
C ASN A 99 5.69 -35.04 17.40
N ASN A 100 5.19 -36.17 17.81
CA ASN A 100 4.01 -36.32 18.66
C ASN A 100 4.29 -36.19 20.16
N MET A 101 5.57 -36.06 20.57
CA MET A 101 5.97 -35.92 21.97
C MET A 101 5.36 -34.65 22.60
N ASN A 102 4.79 -34.78 23.78
CA ASN A 102 4.32 -33.65 24.59
C ASN A 102 5.44 -33.18 25.53
N VAL A 103 5.69 -31.86 25.59
CA VAL A 103 6.80 -31.27 26.34
C VAL A 103 6.28 -30.22 27.31
N GLN A 104 6.83 -30.22 28.54
CA GLN A 104 6.58 -29.27 29.61
C GLN A 104 7.86 -28.51 29.98
N LEU A 105 7.73 -27.32 30.53
CA LEU A 105 8.87 -26.50 30.95
C LEU A 105 9.71 -27.17 32.05
N SER A 106 9.10 -28.00 32.92
CA SER A 106 9.80 -28.80 33.93
C SER A 106 10.86 -29.75 33.37
N GLN A 107 10.73 -30.13 32.09
CA GLN A 107 11.67 -31.04 31.40
C GLN A 107 12.84 -30.28 30.74
N PHE A 108 12.99 -28.98 30.95
CA PHE A 108 14.01 -28.14 30.32
C PHE A 108 15.43 -28.74 30.44
N HIS A 109 15.83 -29.09 31.67
CA HIS A 109 17.17 -29.62 31.91
C HIS A 109 17.40 -30.98 31.22
N GLU A 110 16.45 -31.91 31.31
CA GLU A 110 16.51 -33.21 30.67
C GLU A 110 16.64 -33.10 29.14
N ILE A 111 15.90 -32.19 28.55
CA ILE A 111 15.92 -31.90 27.10
C ILE A 111 17.29 -31.38 26.67
N ILE A 112 17.90 -30.45 27.42
CA ILE A 112 19.24 -29.96 27.13
C ILE A 112 20.31 -31.06 27.26
N VAL A 113 20.23 -31.89 28.29
CA VAL A 113 21.13 -33.05 28.46
C VAL A 113 20.98 -34.02 27.27
N ALA A 114 19.76 -34.35 26.89
CA ALA A 114 19.49 -35.20 25.72
C ALA A 114 20.04 -34.59 24.41
N PHE A 115 19.93 -33.31 24.22
CA PHE A 115 20.44 -32.60 23.04
C PHE A 115 21.98 -32.63 22.95
N ARG A 116 22.67 -32.63 24.08
CA ARG A 116 24.15 -32.63 24.17
C ARG A 116 24.80 -33.99 24.13
N THR A 117 24.01 -35.09 24.11
CA THR A 117 24.54 -36.43 24.04
C THR A 117 25.20 -36.78 22.69
N GLN A 118 26.06 -37.79 22.68
CA GLN A 118 26.63 -38.35 21.45
C GLN A 118 25.68 -39.36 20.75
N ASP A 119 24.69 -39.89 21.46
CA ASP A 119 23.70 -40.77 20.87
C ASP A 119 22.80 -39.99 19.92
N ILE A 120 22.80 -40.35 18.65
CA ILE A 120 22.11 -39.59 17.57
C ILE A 120 20.59 -39.54 17.79
N LYS A 121 20.00 -40.61 18.37
CA LYS A 121 18.56 -40.66 18.64
C LYS A 121 18.18 -39.76 19.80
N GLN A 122 18.93 -39.82 20.90
CA GLN A 122 18.73 -38.96 22.06
C GLN A 122 18.98 -37.48 21.69
N LYS A 123 20.02 -37.20 20.89
CA LYS A 123 20.31 -35.86 20.41
C LYS A 123 19.17 -35.31 19.57
N TYR A 124 18.60 -36.11 18.66
CA TYR A 124 17.43 -35.67 17.87
C TYR A 124 16.19 -35.44 18.75
N LEU A 125 15.94 -36.34 19.72
CA LEU A 125 14.86 -36.19 20.70
C LEU A 125 15.00 -34.86 21.48
N GLY A 126 16.22 -34.55 21.95
CA GLY A 126 16.54 -33.32 22.63
C GLY A 126 16.30 -32.09 21.73
N LEU A 127 16.71 -32.16 20.46
CA LEU A 127 16.51 -31.07 19.49
C LEU A 127 15.01 -30.78 19.22
N VAL A 128 14.21 -31.85 18.99
CA VAL A 128 12.75 -31.73 18.87
C VAL A 128 12.14 -31.21 20.16
N GLY A 129 12.66 -31.63 21.32
CA GLY A 129 12.28 -31.13 22.63
C GLY A 129 12.50 -29.62 22.77
N ILE A 130 13.66 -29.10 22.34
CA ILE A 130 13.95 -27.66 22.31
C ILE A 130 12.95 -26.93 21.44
N ARG A 131 12.66 -27.41 20.22
CA ARG A 131 11.63 -26.79 19.35
C ARG A 131 10.28 -26.73 20.04
N LYS A 132 9.89 -27.79 20.75
CA LYS A 132 8.60 -27.84 21.46
C LYS A 132 8.57 -26.92 22.68
N LEU A 133 9.67 -26.77 23.43
CA LEU A 133 9.82 -25.79 24.50
C LEU A 133 9.65 -24.36 23.94
N LEU A 134 10.30 -24.07 22.80
CA LEU A 134 10.18 -22.81 22.12
C LEU A 134 8.77 -22.53 21.58
N SER A 135 7.94 -23.56 21.38
CA SER A 135 6.56 -23.45 20.92
C SER A 135 5.54 -23.32 22.05
N LEU A 136 5.95 -23.34 23.31
CA LEU A 136 5.08 -23.12 24.47
C LEU A 136 4.61 -21.66 24.53
N GLN A 137 3.48 -21.41 25.17
CA GLN A 137 2.96 -20.06 25.39
C GLN A 137 3.96 -19.17 26.15
N ASN A 138 4.60 -19.73 27.18
CA ASN A 138 5.71 -19.12 27.92
C ASN A 138 7.01 -19.73 27.43
N SER A 139 7.43 -19.39 26.25
CA SER A 139 8.62 -19.93 25.61
C SER A 139 9.89 -19.49 26.35
N PRO A 140 10.77 -20.43 26.78
CA PRO A 140 12.01 -20.08 27.50
C PRO A 140 13.13 -19.69 26.54
N ILE A 141 12.89 -18.69 25.70
CA ILE A 141 13.86 -18.26 24.67
C ILE A 141 15.15 -17.76 25.32
N GLN A 142 15.02 -16.91 26.34
CA GLN A 142 16.19 -16.32 27.00
C GLN A 142 17.02 -17.36 27.72
N GLU A 143 16.39 -18.25 28.43
CA GLU A 143 17.04 -19.34 29.14
C GLU A 143 17.83 -20.27 28.20
N LEU A 144 17.27 -20.54 26.99
CA LEU A 144 17.97 -21.33 25.98
C LEU A 144 19.17 -20.56 25.38
N ILE A 145 19.08 -19.25 25.26
CA ILE A 145 20.20 -18.40 24.84
C ILE A 145 21.31 -18.42 25.88
N ASP A 146 20.95 -18.26 27.16
CA ASP A 146 21.89 -18.17 28.28
C ASP A 146 22.66 -19.46 28.51
N VAL A 147 22.05 -20.62 28.28
CA VAL A 147 22.73 -21.91 28.31
C VAL A 147 23.51 -22.23 27.02
N GLY A 148 23.56 -21.31 26.04
CA GLY A 148 24.43 -21.41 24.86
C GLY A 148 23.88 -22.24 23.70
N VAL A 149 22.62 -22.66 23.72
CA VAL A 149 21.99 -23.51 22.68
C VAL A 149 22.08 -22.93 21.27
N ILE A 150 22.08 -21.60 21.11
CA ILE A 150 22.15 -20.98 19.77
C ILE A 150 23.41 -21.41 18.99
N ILE A 151 24.57 -21.45 19.63
CA ILE A 151 25.83 -21.86 18.96
C ILE A 151 25.72 -23.30 18.47
N GLU A 152 25.12 -24.16 19.29
CA GLU A 152 24.92 -25.58 18.97
C GLU A 152 23.92 -25.78 17.83
N LEU A 153 22.81 -24.99 17.81
CA LEU A 153 21.83 -24.98 16.71
C LEU A 153 22.47 -24.51 15.40
N ILE A 154 23.28 -23.43 15.45
CA ILE A 154 23.99 -22.90 14.26
C ILE A 154 25.02 -23.94 13.74
N ALA A 155 25.68 -24.67 14.62
CA ALA A 155 26.62 -25.73 14.23
C ALA A 155 25.91 -26.89 13.49
N LEU A 156 24.67 -27.21 13.85
CA LEU A 156 23.87 -28.21 13.14
C LEU A 156 23.49 -27.84 11.72
N LEU A 157 23.56 -26.57 11.33
CA LEU A 157 23.25 -26.13 9.97
C LEU A 157 24.31 -26.57 8.95
N ASP A 158 25.53 -26.93 9.40
CA ASP A 158 26.59 -27.42 8.54
C ASP A 158 26.63 -28.97 8.57
N ASN A 159 26.57 -29.59 7.39
CA ASN A 159 26.85 -31.00 7.18
C ASN A 159 26.11 -32.02 8.09
N SER A 160 25.09 -31.56 8.83
CA SER A 160 24.21 -32.45 9.59
C SER A 160 23.15 -33.08 8.68
N PRO A 161 22.53 -34.20 9.11
CA PRO A 161 21.37 -34.73 8.43
C PRO A 161 20.25 -33.71 8.25
N ALA A 162 19.47 -33.82 7.18
CA ALA A 162 18.46 -32.84 6.81
C ALA A 162 17.41 -32.58 7.90
N GLU A 163 17.02 -33.63 8.62
CA GLU A 163 16.08 -33.52 9.74
C GLU A 163 16.64 -32.70 10.92
N PHE A 164 17.94 -32.79 11.18
CA PHE A 164 18.61 -31.96 12.19
C PHE A 164 18.71 -30.51 11.75
N GLN A 165 19.07 -30.26 10.47
CA GLN A 165 19.11 -28.91 9.91
C GLN A 165 17.72 -28.27 9.97
N TYR A 166 16.67 -29.01 9.63
CA TYR A 166 15.29 -28.54 9.63
C TYR A 166 14.81 -28.12 11.02
N GLU A 167 15.01 -29.01 12.03
CA GLU A 167 14.65 -28.70 13.41
C GLU A 167 15.46 -27.55 14.00
N ALA A 168 16.76 -27.48 13.69
CA ALA A 168 17.62 -26.36 14.10
C ALA A 168 17.18 -25.02 13.48
N LEU A 169 16.89 -25.00 12.17
CA LEU A 169 16.34 -23.83 11.52
C LEU A 169 15.01 -23.40 12.15
N TRP A 170 14.16 -24.35 12.50
CA TRP A 170 12.88 -24.02 13.13
C TRP A 170 13.07 -23.40 14.52
N CYS A 171 13.96 -23.98 15.35
CA CYS A 171 14.32 -23.37 16.63
C CYS A 171 14.82 -21.93 16.45
N LEU A 172 15.76 -21.72 15.51
CA LEU A 172 16.30 -20.38 15.19
C LEU A 172 15.22 -19.43 14.65
N THR A 173 14.24 -19.92 13.89
CA THR A 173 13.11 -19.12 13.41
C THR A 173 12.27 -18.57 14.56
N ILE A 174 12.00 -19.39 15.59
CA ILE A 174 11.25 -18.96 16.77
C ILE A 174 12.07 -17.94 17.57
N ILE A 175 13.37 -18.19 17.78
CA ILE A 175 14.27 -17.25 18.46
C ILE A 175 14.33 -15.91 17.71
N ALA A 176 14.44 -15.93 16.37
CA ALA A 176 14.43 -14.74 15.53
C ALA A 176 13.11 -13.94 15.60
N SER A 177 12.00 -14.58 15.99
CA SER A 177 10.71 -13.91 16.19
C SER A 177 10.53 -13.31 17.60
N GLY A 178 11.51 -13.46 18.46
CA GLY A 178 11.53 -12.91 19.81
C GLY A 178 11.88 -11.43 19.88
N THR A 179 12.52 -10.99 20.96
CA THR A 179 13.00 -9.60 21.10
C THR A 179 14.18 -9.30 20.17
N SER A 180 14.47 -8.01 19.95
CA SER A 180 15.63 -7.57 19.14
C SER A 180 16.96 -8.16 19.64
N ASP A 181 17.18 -8.26 20.94
CA ASP A 181 18.38 -8.85 21.50
C ASP A 181 18.45 -10.34 21.21
N GLN A 182 17.32 -11.05 21.30
CA GLN A 182 17.22 -12.47 20.98
C GLN A 182 17.47 -12.72 19.48
N ALA A 183 16.87 -11.95 18.60
CA ALA A 183 17.11 -12.01 17.15
C ALA A 183 18.58 -11.69 16.82
N ASN A 184 19.14 -10.64 17.41
CA ASN A 184 20.52 -10.22 17.20
C ASN A 184 21.54 -11.25 17.72
N SER A 185 21.20 -12.07 18.72
CA SER A 185 22.06 -13.14 19.22
C SER A 185 22.41 -14.16 18.12
N ILE A 186 21.49 -14.44 17.19
CA ILE A 186 21.75 -15.31 16.01
C ILE A 186 22.81 -14.66 15.10
N VAL A 187 22.72 -13.35 14.90
CA VAL A 187 23.65 -12.58 14.04
C VAL A 187 25.05 -12.58 14.67
N ILE A 188 25.15 -12.21 15.95
CA ILE A 188 26.43 -12.13 16.70
C ILE A 188 27.12 -13.49 16.76
N LYS A 189 26.37 -14.58 16.88
CA LYS A 189 26.90 -15.95 16.92
C LYS A 189 27.22 -16.53 15.54
N GLY A 190 27.18 -15.71 14.46
CA GLY A 190 27.56 -16.11 13.11
C GLY A 190 26.56 -16.99 12.38
N GLY A 191 25.26 -16.89 12.71
CA GLY A 191 24.20 -17.69 12.08
C GLY A 191 23.94 -17.34 10.62
N ILE A 192 24.09 -16.06 10.22
CA ILE A 192 23.72 -15.62 8.87
C ILE A 192 24.40 -16.44 7.76
N PRO A 193 25.74 -16.62 7.71
CA PRO A 193 26.39 -17.35 6.62
C PRO A 193 25.88 -18.79 6.50
N LYS A 194 25.58 -19.45 7.64
CA LYS A 194 25.09 -20.83 7.67
C LYS A 194 23.65 -20.93 7.15
N ILE A 195 22.79 -20.00 7.56
CA ILE A 195 21.40 -19.89 7.09
C ILE A 195 21.39 -19.63 5.58
N VAL A 196 22.24 -18.71 5.10
CA VAL A 196 22.31 -18.35 3.67
C VAL A 196 22.76 -19.54 2.80
N LYS A 197 23.65 -20.39 3.30
CA LYS A 197 24.06 -21.61 2.59
C LYS A 197 22.86 -22.54 2.34
N LEU A 198 21.90 -22.61 3.26
CA LEU A 198 20.70 -23.44 3.13
C LEU A 198 19.65 -22.90 2.15
N LEU A 199 19.77 -21.65 1.71
CA LEU A 199 18.98 -21.13 0.57
C LEU A 199 19.29 -21.87 -0.75
N GLU A 200 20.46 -22.47 -0.85
CA GLU A 200 20.92 -23.25 -2.01
C GLU A 200 20.69 -24.76 -1.85
N SER A 201 20.04 -25.20 -0.76
CA SER A 201 19.72 -26.61 -0.51
C SER A 201 18.87 -27.19 -1.64
N SER A 202 19.08 -28.48 -1.93
CA SER A 202 18.17 -29.23 -2.82
C SER A 202 16.85 -29.62 -2.13
N ILE A 203 16.77 -29.43 -0.79
CA ILE A 203 15.59 -29.71 0.02
C ILE A 203 14.82 -28.42 0.21
N GLU A 204 13.60 -28.41 -0.28
CA GLU A 204 12.78 -27.19 -0.34
C GLU A 204 12.37 -26.70 1.05
N GLU A 205 12.07 -27.61 1.96
CA GLU A 205 11.69 -27.30 3.34
C GLU A 205 12.81 -26.54 4.07
N LEU A 206 14.07 -26.89 3.82
CA LEU A 206 15.21 -26.14 4.37
C LEU A 206 15.29 -24.74 3.80
N LYS A 207 15.04 -24.58 2.48
CA LYS A 207 14.96 -23.25 1.86
C LYS A 207 13.85 -22.41 2.50
N VAL A 208 12.64 -22.95 2.64
CA VAL A 208 11.49 -22.26 3.23
C VAL A 208 11.81 -21.80 4.65
N GLN A 209 12.40 -22.65 5.49
CA GLN A 209 12.78 -22.27 6.84
C GLN A 209 13.90 -21.21 6.86
N ALA A 210 14.92 -21.34 6.00
CA ALA A 210 15.99 -20.36 5.89
C ALA A 210 15.46 -18.98 5.44
N VAL A 211 14.57 -18.95 4.45
CA VAL A 211 13.90 -17.72 4.02
C VAL A 211 13.10 -17.10 5.16
N TRP A 212 12.47 -17.93 5.98
CA TRP A 212 11.68 -17.44 7.11
C TRP A 212 12.53 -16.76 8.19
N ILE A 213 13.65 -17.34 8.58
CA ILE A 213 14.58 -16.70 9.52
C ILE A 213 15.04 -15.36 8.98
N ILE A 214 15.41 -15.30 7.68
CA ILE A 214 15.83 -14.07 7.02
C ILE A 214 14.76 -12.99 7.12
N GLY A 215 13.49 -13.32 6.86
CA GLY A 215 12.38 -12.38 6.99
C GLY A 215 12.22 -11.84 8.42
N ASN A 216 12.30 -12.70 9.44
CA ASN A 216 12.25 -12.30 10.85
C ASN A 216 13.43 -11.39 11.24
N LEU A 217 14.64 -11.69 10.76
CA LEU A 217 15.81 -10.87 10.99
C LEU A 217 15.73 -9.51 10.27
N ALA A 218 15.21 -9.49 9.02
CA ALA A 218 15.11 -8.28 8.22
C ALA A 218 14.12 -7.26 8.79
N ILE A 219 13.04 -7.72 9.45
CA ILE A 219 12.02 -6.84 10.05
C ILE A 219 12.41 -6.33 11.43
N ASP A 220 13.41 -6.92 12.06
CA ASP A 220 13.77 -6.58 13.43
C ASP A 220 14.37 -5.18 13.54
N SER A 221 15.42 -4.90 12.75
CA SER A 221 16.09 -3.60 12.78
C SER A 221 16.76 -3.27 11.44
N TYR A 222 16.93 -1.96 11.17
CA TYR A 222 17.63 -1.51 9.96
C TYR A 222 19.08 -2.00 9.92
N ARG A 223 19.74 -2.16 11.07
CA ARG A 223 21.13 -2.62 11.15
C ARG A 223 21.26 -4.06 10.66
N ILE A 224 20.37 -4.93 11.12
CA ILE A 224 20.34 -6.34 10.68
C ILE A 224 19.94 -6.38 9.20
N ARG A 225 18.88 -5.69 8.79
CA ARG A 225 18.45 -5.61 7.39
C ARG A 225 19.59 -5.17 6.45
N ASP A 226 20.31 -4.10 6.79
CA ASP A 226 21.38 -3.59 5.96
C ASP A 226 22.58 -4.54 5.91
N SER A 227 22.84 -5.29 6.99
CA SER A 227 23.80 -6.40 6.98
C SER A 227 23.40 -7.50 6.02
N LEU A 228 22.11 -7.91 6.02
CA LEU A 228 21.56 -8.89 5.08
C LEU A 228 21.68 -8.41 3.62
N ILE A 229 21.45 -7.12 3.36
CA ILE A 229 21.63 -6.52 2.02
C ILE A 229 23.09 -6.56 1.58
N LYS A 230 24.05 -6.22 2.47
CA LYS A 230 25.49 -6.29 2.18
C LYS A 230 25.95 -7.70 1.81
N GLU A 231 25.39 -8.73 2.44
CA GLU A 231 25.61 -10.15 2.15
C GLU A 231 24.84 -10.63 0.89
N LYS A 232 24.24 -9.71 0.13
CA LYS A 232 23.48 -9.98 -1.11
C LYS A 232 22.29 -10.95 -0.92
N ILE A 233 21.74 -11.00 0.29
CA ILE A 233 20.64 -11.93 0.60
C ILE A 233 19.37 -11.48 -0.10
N PHE A 234 19.14 -10.17 -0.24
CA PHE A 234 18.01 -9.65 -0.98
C PHE A 234 18.00 -10.17 -2.44
N GLU A 235 19.15 -10.13 -3.11
CA GLU A 235 19.30 -10.64 -4.48
C GLU A 235 19.14 -12.17 -4.55
N LYS A 236 19.61 -12.91 -3.55
CA LYS A 236 19.41 -14.35 -3.48
C LYS A 236 17.93 -14.71 -3.36
N LEU A 237 17.15 -13.99 -2.53
CA LEU A 237 15.70 -14.14 -2.44
C LEU A 237 15.01 -13.87 -3.78
N LEU A 238 15.43 -12.83 -4.50
CA LEU A 238 14.91 -12.55 -5.85
C LEU A 238 15.24 -13.67 -6.84
N THR A 239 16.43 -14.24 -6.76
CA THR A 239 16.84 -15.37 -7.62
C THR A 239 15.97 -16.61 -7.35
N ILE A 240 15.70 -16.91 -6.08
CA ILE A 240 14.80 -18.01 -5.69
C ILE A 240 13.40 -17.74 -6.22
N LEU A 241 12.86 -16.53 -6.01
CA LEU A 241 11.53 -16.14 -6.49
C LEU A 241 11.42 -16.20 -8.01
N ALA A 242 12.50 -15.90 -8.73
CA ALA A 242 12.55 -15.98 -10.19
C ALA A 242 12.55 -17.42 -10.73
N SER A 243 13.15 -18.37 -10.01
CA SER A 243 13.38 -19.74 -10.48
C SER A 243 12.37 -20.77 -9.97
N THR A 244 11.66 -20.47 -8.86
CA THR A 244 10.71 -21.41 -8.26
C THR A 244 9.32 -21.31 -8.87
N ASN A 245 8.62 -22.46 -8.95
CA ASN A 245 7.19 -22.55 -9.22
C ASN A 245 6.42 -23.06 -7.97
N GLN A 246 7.11 -23.31 -6.88
CA GLN A 246 6.53 -23.83 -5.65
C GLN A 246 5.80 -22.72 -4.89
N LYS A 247 4.49 -22.89 -4.73
CA LYS A 247 3.60 -21.89 -4.14
C LYS A 247 4.06 -21.45 -2.73
N GLN A 248 4.45 -22.40 -1.89
CA GLN A 248 4.88 -22.10 -0.53
C GLN A 248 6.17 -21.27 -0.52
N LEU A 249 7.13 -21.59 -1.36
CA LEU A 249 8.40 -20.86 -1.44
C LEU A 249 8.19 -19.46 -2.04
N ILE A 250 7.28 -19.31 -3.04
CA ILE A 250 6.89 -17.99 -3.57
C ILE A 250 6.31 -17.11 -2.46
N ARG A 251 5.35 -17.62 -1.68
CA ARG A 251 4.74 -16.90 -0.56
C ARG A 251 5.81 -16.49 0.46
N GLN A 252 6.67 -17.42 0.84
CA GLN A 252 7.67 -17.17 1.87
C GLN A 252 8.73 -16.17 1.42
N CYS A 253 9.22 -16.27 0.17
CA CYS A 253 10.16 -15.29 -0.39
C CYS A 253 9.52 -13.90 -0.49
N THR A 254 8.27 -13.79 -0.93
CA THR A 254 7.58 -12.50 -1.02
C THR A 254 7.39 -11.87 0.34
N TRP A 255 7.02 -12.66 1.35
CA TRP A 255 6.94 -12.19 2.73
C TRP A 255 8.30 -11.74 3.28
N ALA A 256 9.36 -12.53 3.08
CA ALA A 256 10.70 -12.14 3.50
C ALA A 256 11.16 -10.85 2.82
N LEU A 257 10.92 -10.71 1.50
CA LEU A 257 11.20 -9.47 0.78
C LEU A 257 10.38 -8.30 1.35
N SER A 258 9.09 -8.47 1.68
CA SER A 258 8.28 -7.42 2.29
C SER A 258 8.86 -6.92 3.61
N SER A 259 9.56 -7.79 4.36
CA SER A 259 10.18 -7.46 5.64
C SER A 259 11.31 -6.42 5.51
N PHE A 260 12.01 -6.38 4.37
CA PHE A 260 13.06 -5.39 4.11
C PHE A 260 12.52 -3.95 3.98
N PHE A 261 11.24 -3.79 3.65
CA PHE A 261 10.62 -2.49 3.48
C PHE A 261 9.97 -1.93 4.75
N ARG A 262 9.82 -2.75 5.80
CA ARG A 262 9.05 -2.38 7.01
C ARG A 262 9.83 -1.55 8.02
N VAL A 263 11.15 -1.40 7.86
CA VAL A 263 12.02 -0.73 8.82
C VAL A 263 12.67 0.50 8.17
N LYS A 264 12.54 1.66 8.83
CA LYS A 264 13.20 2.91 8.41
C LYS A 264 14.65 2.98 8.90
N PRO A 265 15.57 3.63 8.12
CA PRO A 265 15.35 4.25 6.81
C PRO A 265 15.12 3.24 5.69
N VAL A 266 14.45 3.66 4.63
CA VAL A 266 14.14 2.81 3.48
C VAL A 266 15.39 2.43 2.67
N PRO A 267 15.48 1.21 2.09
CA PRO A 267 16.62 0.82 1.25
C PRO A 267 16.70 1.66 -0.02
N PRO A 268 17.89 1.94 -0.56
CA PRO A 268 18.03 2.67 -1.84
C PRO A 268 17.33 1.97 -3.01
N TYR A 269 16.67 2.75 -3.88
CA TYR A 269 15.89 2.22 -5.02
C TYR A 269 16.65 1.24 -5.90
N ASN A 270 17.90 1.54 -6.22
CA ASN A 270 18.74 0.70 -7.09
C ASN A 270 18.91 -0.74 -6.59
N LEU A 271 18.80 -0.96 -5.28
CA LEU A 271 18.89 -2.29 -4.68
C LEU A 271 17.59 -3.06 -4.81
N ILE A 272 16.44 -2.36 -4.72
CA ILE A 272 15.12 -2.98 -4.58
C ILE A 272 14.31 -3.04 -5.87
N LYS A 273 14.63 -2.21 -6.89
CA LYS A 273 13.84 -2.12 -8.14
C LYS A 273 13.64 -3.46 -8.85
N LYS A 274 14.59 -4.39 -8.74
CA LYS A 274 14.48 -5.73 -9.33
C LYS A 274 13.32 -6.54 -8.75
N ALA A 275 12.86 -6.23 -7.52
CA ALA A 275 11.74 -6.89 -6.89
C ALA A 275 10.44 -6.71 -7.68
N ILE A 276 10.24 -5.55 -8.30
CA ILE A 276 9.03 -5.22 -9.08
C ILE A 276 8.77 -6.29 -10.15
N LYS A 277 9.80 -6.59 -10.97
CA LYS A 277 9.68 -7.58 -12.04
C LYS A 277 9.39 -8.99 -11.52
N MET A 278 10.00 -9.36 -10.40
CA MET A 278 9.81 -10.70 -9.83
C MET A 278 8.42 -10.83 -9.20
N ILE A 279 7.94 -9.78 -8.53
CA ILE A 279 6.59 -9.72 -7.99
C ILE A 279 5.55 -9.74 -9.10
N ALA A 280 5.75 -8.97 -10.18
CA ALA A 280 4.88 -8.97 -11.35
C ALA A 280 4.71 -10.39 -11.94
N ARG A 281 5.83 -11.10 -12.13
CA ARG A 281 5.81 -12.51 -12.58
C ARG A 281 5.02 -13.40 -11.62
N ALA A 282 5.26 -13.28 -10.33
CA ALA A 282 4.61 -14.10 -9.32
C ALA A 282 3.09 -13.79 -9.20
N MET A 283 2.66 -12.54 -9.43
CA MET A 283 1.24 -12.17 -9.49
C MET A 283 0.49 -12.85 -10.64
N VAL A 284 1.17 -13.09 -11.76
CA VAL A 284 0.59 -13.85 -12.87
C VAL A 284 0.44 -15.33 -12.49
N MET A 285 1.39 -15.89 -11.74
CA MET A 285 1.36 -17.31 -11.31
C MET A 285 0.36 -17.58 -10.18
N LEU A 286 0.14 -16.62 -9.29
CA LEU A 286 -0.70 -16.73 -8.10
C LEU A 286 -1.75 -15.60 -8.04
N PRO A 287 -2.64 -15.47 -9.02
CA PRO A 287 -3.52 -14.30 -9.16
C PRO A 287 -4.59 -14.17 -8.06
N ILE A 288 -4.89 -15.23 -7.33
CA ILE A 288 -5.91 -15.29 -6.27
C ILE A 288 -5.36 -15.76 -4.92
N ASP A 289 -4.05 -15.81 -4.75
CA ASP A 289 -3.43 -16.26 -3.52
C ASP A 289 -3.35 -15.13 -2.49
N ILE A 290 -4.23 -15.13 -1.50
CA ILE A 290 -4.39 -14.05 -0.52
C ILE A 290 -3.10 -13.80 0.27
N GLU A 291 -2.40 -14.84 0.70
CA GLU A 291 -1.16 -14.70 1.51
C GLU A 291 -0.04 -14.05 0.67
N PHE A 292 0.11 -14.48 -0.58
CA PHE A 292 1.07 -13.88 -1.50
C PHE A 292 0.69 -12.44 -1.87
N LEU A 293 -0.58 -12.22 -2.27
CA LEU A 293 -1.05 -10.91 -2.72
C LEU A 293 -0.97 -9.84 -1.63
N ALA A 294 -1.20 -10.20 -0.36
CA ALA A 294 -1.07 -9.28 0.76
C ALA A 294 0.34 -8.68 0.85
N ASP A 295 1.38 -9.51 0.70
CA ASP A 295 2.76 -9.05 0.75
C ASP A 295 3.21 -8.39 -0.57
N ALA A 296 2.80 -8.93 -1.71
CA ALA A 296 3.10 -8.38 -3.02
C ALA A 296 2.54 -6.95 -3.18
N CYS A 297 1.24 -6.76 -2.90
CA CYS A 297 0.61 -5.45 -2.97
C CYS A 297 1.19 -4.47 -1.94
N PHE A 298 1.56 -4.95 -0.73
CA PHE A 298 2.26 -4.12 0.25
C PHE A 298 3.59 -3.60 -0.30
N ILE A 299 4.43 -4.46 -0.89
CA ILE A 299 5.71 -4.03 -1.48
C ILE A 299 5.48 -2.98 -2.57
N LEU A 300 4.53 -3.23 -3.48
CA LEU A 300 4.23 -2.30 -4.57
C LEU A 300 3.69 -0.96 -4.07
N SER A 301 2.81 -0.97 -3.06
CA SER A 301 2.30 0.27 -2.45
C SER A 301 3.41 1.07 -1.80
N PHE A 302 4.29 0.41 -1.05
CA PHE A 302 5.44 1.04 -0.43
C PHE A 302 6.39 1.65 -1.46
N MET A 303 6.71 0.90 -2.52
CA MET A 303 7.63 1.36 -3.56
C MET A 303 7.06 2.53 -4.36
N THR A 304 5.77 2.54 -4.70
CA THR A 304 5.13 3.67 -5.40
C THR A 304 5.04 4.91 -4.54
N GLU A 305 4.94 4.77 -3.22
CA GLU A 305 4.89 5.90 -2.28
C GLU A 305 6.27 6.57 -2.11
N HIS A 306 7.34 5.77 -2.07
CA HIS A 306 8.68 6.28 -1.74
C HIS A 306 9.56 6.57 -2.96
N TYR A 307 9.25 6.01 -4.13
CA TYR A 307 10.07 6.11 -5.35
C TYR A 307 9.21 6.33 -6.58
N LYS A 308 9.24 7.55 -7.12
CA LYS A 308 8.44 7.93 -8.31
C LYS A 308 8.77 7.06 -9.53
N GLU A 309 10.01 6.59 -9.66
CA GLU A 309 10.48 5.71 -10.74
C GLU A 309 9.72 4.37 -10.78
N THR A 310 9.20 3.92 -9.63
CA THR A 310 8.44 2.66 -9.54
C THR A 310 7.21 2.68 -10.44
N ILE A 311 6.54 3.82 -10.55
CA ILE A 311 5.32 3.95 -11.38
C ILE A 311 5.66 3.63 -12.82
N LYS A 312 6.76 4.17 -13.35
CA LYS A 312 7.23 3.89 -14.71
C LYS A 312 7.49 2.39 -14.91
N ASP A 313 8.22 1.76 -13.98
CA ASP A 313 8.53 0.33 -14.06
C ASP A 313 7.26 -0.55 -14.01
N LEU A 314 6.24 -0.16 -13.23
CA LEU A 314 4.95 -0.86 -13.17
C LEU A 314 4.17 -0.75 -14.49
N LEU A 315 4.20 0.42 -15.12
CA LEU A 315 3.53 0.65 -16.40
C LEU A 315 4.18 -0.17 -17.52
N GLU A 316 5.51 -0.26 -17.55
CA GLU A 316 6.26 -1.07 -18.51
C GLU A 316 5.97 -2.58 -18.37
N LEU A 317 5.67 -3.06 -17.16
CA LEU A 317 5.37 -4.48 -16.89
C LEU A 317 3.89 -4.86 -17.06
N ASP A 318 3.03 -3.90 -17.38
CA ASP A 318 1.57 -4.09 -17.62
C ASP A 318 0.82 -4.87 -16.52
N ILE A 319 1.21 -4.70 -15.26
CA ILE A 319 0.57 -5.38 -14.12
C ILE A 319 -0.56 -4.59 -13.47
N ILE A 320 -0.82 -3.38 -13.94
CA ILE A 320 -1.83 -2.48 -13.37
C ILE A 320 -3.22 -3.12 -13.37
N SER A 321 -3.59 -3.80 -14.45
CA SER A 321 -4.86 -4.54 -14.52
C SER A 321 -5.00 -5.62 -13.44
N ASN A 322 -3.90 -6.29 -13.08
CA ASN A 322 -3.91 -7.30 -12.02
C ASN A 322 -4.06 -6.64 -10.65
N ILE A 323 -3.40 -5.49 -10.42
CA ILE A 323 -3.54 -4.72 -9.18
C ILE A 323 -4.97 -4.22 -9.00
N ILE A 324 -5.59 -3.68 -10.07
CA ILE A 324 -6.99 -3.22 -10.05
C ILE A 324 -7.95 -4.38 -9.73
N LYS A 325 -7.77 -5.55 -10.35
CA LYS A 325 -8.59 -6.74 -10.05
C LYS A 325 -8.49 -7.22 -8.61
N CYS A 326 -7.35 -6.98 -7.95
CA CYS A 326 -7.21 -7.31 -6.52
C CYS A 326 -8.13 -6.49 -5.61
N LEU A 327 -8.73 -5.39 -6.09
CA LEU A 327 -9.74 -4.60 -5.36
C LEU A 327 -11.05 -5.37 -5.13
N ASP A 328 -11.35 -6.40 -5.92
CA ASP A 328 -12.52 -7.28 -5.70
C ASP A 328 -12.26 -8.34 -4.61
N ILE A 329 -11.01 -8.51 -4.15
CA ILE A 329 -10.69 -9.45 -3.07
C ILE A 329 -11.12 -8.82 -1.75
N ASP A 330 -12.08 -9.45 -1.05
CA ASP A 330 -12.57 -8.97 0.25
C ASP A 330 -11.53 -9.21 1.37
N THR A 331 -10.42 -8.51 1.26
CA THR A 331 -9.34 -8.51 2.25
C THR A 331 -8.79 -7.10 2.39
N GLN A 332 -9.03 -6.50 3.57
CA GLN A 332 -8.72 -5.09 3.84
C GLN A 332 -7.27 -4.71 3.47
N TYR A 333 -6.28 -5.53 3.83
CA TYR A 333 -4.87 -5.24 3.54
C TYR A 333 -4.55 -5.20 2.05
N ILE A 334 -5.14 -6.11 1.27
CA ILE A 334 -4.96 -6.14 -0.18
C ILE A 334 -5.61 -4.91 -0.79
N GLN A 335 -6.87 -4.63 -0.43
CA GLN A 335 -7.60 -3.48 -0.97
C GLN A 335 -6.91 -2.16 -0.67
N ILE A 336 -6.49 -1.90 0.58
CA ILE A 336 -5.77 -0.67 0.94
C ILE A 336 -4.45 -0.55 0.17
N SER A 337 -3.66 -1.63 0.09
CA SER A 337 -2.39 -1.60 -0.64
C SER A 337 -2.60 -1.33 -2.13
N CYS A 338 -3.61 -1.95 -2.75
CA CYS A 338 -3.94 -1.72 -4.15
C CYS A 338 -4.46 -0.30 -4.39
N LEU A 339 -5.35 0.21 -3.52
CA LEU A 339 -5.84 1.60 -3.62
C LEU A 339 -4.68 2.60 -3.50
N ARG A 340 -3.70 2.36 -2.62
CA ARG A 340 -2.51 3.22 -2.53
C ARG A 340 -1.68 3.22 -3.80
N VAL A 341 -1.45 2.04 -4.42
CA VAL A 341 -0.77 1.99 -5.73
C VAL A 341 -1.54 2.80 -6.76
N VAL A 342 -2.86 2.58 -6.85
CA VAL A 342 -3.74 3.32 -7.77
C VAL A 342 -3.71 4.82 -7.48
N GLY A 343 -3.80 5.22 -6.21
CA GLY A 343 -3.77 6.62 -5.79
C GLY A 343 -2.44 7.31 -6.11
N ASN A 344 -1.31 6.63 -5.87
CA ASN A 344 0.01 7.14 -6.21
C ASN A 344 0.17 7.32 -7.74
N ILE A 345 -0.42 6.45 -8.55
CA ILE A 345 -0.44 6.59 -10.01
C ILE A 345 -1.38 7.74 -10.42
N ALA A 346 -2.57 7.83 -9.81
CA ALA A 346 -3.55 8.90 -10.10
C ALA A 346 -3.07 10.30 -9.69
N SER A 347 -2.10 10.39 -8.75
CA SER A 347 -1.44 11.64 -8.36
C SER A 347 -0.24 12.00 -9.25
N GLY A 348 0.03 11.21 -10.28
CA GLY A 348 1.06 11.46 -11.27
C GLY A 348 0.60 12.35 -12.42
N ASN A 349 1.10 12.12 -13.64
CA ASN A 349 0.70 12.91 -14.80
C ASN A 349 -0.62 12.42 -15.43
N ALA A 350 -1.17 13.24 -16.32
CA ALA A 350 -2.43 13.00 -17.01
C ALA A 350 -2.48 11.64 -17.75
N ASN A 351 -1.37 11.22 -18.37
CA ASN A 351 -1.30 9.94 -19.09
C ASN A 351 -1.38 8.75 -18.14
N GLN A 352 -0.76 8.86 -16.95
CA GLN A 352 -0.83 7.83 -15.90
C GLN A 352 -2.25 7.68 -15.36
N THR A 353 -2.91 8.80 -15.10
CA THR A 353 -4.33 8.83 -14.68
C THR A 353 -5.25 8.26 -15.77
N GLN A 354 -5.02 8.62 -17.04
CA GLN A 354 -5.80 8.10 -18.16
C GLN A 354 -5.68 6.57 -18.28
N LEU A 355 -4.49 6.04 -18.09
CA LEU A 355 -4.25 4.60 -18.14
C LEU A 355 -5.06 3.83 -17.07
N LEU A 356 -5.24 4.40 -15.88
CA LEU A 356 -6.10 3.80 -14.85
C LEU A 356 -7.57 3.78 -15.30
N ILE A 357 -8.05 4.87 -15.88
CA ILE A 357 -9.42 4.99 -16.40
C ILE A 357 -9.64 3.96 -17.51
N ASP A 358 -8.71 3.85 -18.47
CA ASP A 358 -8.76 2.90 -19.59
C ASP A 358 -8.75 1.44 -19.13
N ARG A 359 -8.30 1.16 -17.89
CA ARG A 359 -8.33 -0.16 -17.23
C ARG A 359 -9.54 -0.34 -16.30
N ASN A 360 -10.58 0.48 -16.47
CA ASN A 360 -11.84 0.39 -15.73
C ASN A 360 -11.70 0.54 -14.21
N VAL A 361 -10.74 1.30 -13.72
CA VAL A 361 -10.56 1.54 -12.28
C VAL A 361 -11.81 2.16 -11.63
N LEU A 362 -12.57 2.96 -12.40
CA LEU A 362 -13.74 3.70 -11.93
C LEU A 362 -14.84 2.76 -11.40
N ASP A 363 -15.06 1.61 -12.02
CA ASP A 363 -16.06 0.62 -11.57
C ASP A 363 -15.70 0.07 -10.17
N TYR A 364 -14.42 -0.13 -9.92
CA TYR A 364 -13.94 -0.58 -8.60
C TYR A 364 -14.03 0.54 -7.57
N LEU A 365 -13.72 1.79 -7.94
CA LEU A 365 -13.81 2.94 -7.04
C LEU A 365 -15.25 3.22 -6.61
N LYS A 366 -16.26 3.02 -7.48
CA LYS A 366 -17.67 3.09 -7.08
C LYS A 366 -18.00 2.10 -5.97
N LYS A 367 -17.52 0.85 -6.07
CA LYS A 367 -17.75 -0.18 -5.05
C LYS A 367 -17.01 0.14 -3.75
N THR A 368 -15.74 0.51 -3.86
CA THR A 368 -14.88 0.72 -2.69
C THR A 368 -15.20 2.01 -1.93
N LEU A 369 -15.79 3.00 -2.58
CA LEU A 369 -16.28 4.23 -1.92
C LEU A 369 -17.40 3.94 -0.91
N PHE A 370 -18.16 2.86 -1.07
CA PHE A 370 -19.21 2.42 -0.13
C PHE A 370 -18.81 1.17 0.67
N ASN A 371 -17.52 0.87 0.76
CA ASN A 371 -17.03 -0.26 1.54
C ASN A 371 -17.35 -0.07 3.04
N GLN A 372 -17.56 -1.17 3.76
CA GLN A 372 -17.81 -1.13 5.22
C GLN A 372 -16.64 -0.51 6.00
N LYS A 373 -15.40 -0.66 5.51
CA LYS A 373 -14.19 -0.15 6.16
C LYS A 373 -13.93 1.31 5.79
N LYS A 374 -13.92 2.19 6.79
CA LYS A 374 -13.67 3.63 6.65
C LYS A 374 -12.38 3.93 5.87
N THR A 375 -11.30 3.20 6.16
CA THR A 375 -9.99 3.39 5.50
C THR A 375 -10.07 3.17 3.99
N ILE A 376 -10.83 2.16 3.54
CA ILE A 376 -11.02 1.87 2.12
C ILE A 376 -11.82 3.00 1.45
N ARG A 377 -12.90 3.46 2.09
CA ARG A 377 -13.70 4.58 1.57
C ARG A 377 -12.88 5.86 1.44
N LYS A 378 -12.03 6.16 2.45
CA LYS A 378 -11.15 7.33 2.45
C LYS A 378 -10.15 7.30 1.29
N GLU A 379 -9.43 6.17 1.09
CA GLU A 379 -8.50 6.01 -0.03
C GLU A 379 -9.22 6.15 -1.38
N SER A 380 -10.43 5.58 -1.52
CA SER A 380 -11.23 5.68 -2.75
C SER A 380 -11.66 7.12 -3.05
N ALA A 381 -12.11 7.87 -2.04
CA ALA A 381 -12.47 9.28 -2.18
C ALA A 381 -11.26 10.13 -2.59
N TRP A 382 -10.10 9.89 -1.97
CA TRP A 382 -8.85 10.57 -2.33
C TRP A 382 -8.44 10.30 -3.79
N ILE A 383 -8.54 9.05 -4.26
CA ILE A 383 -8.23 8.70 -5.65
C ILE A 383 -9.18 9.45 -6.60
N LEU A 384 -10.48 9.45 -6.30
CA LEU A 384 -11.47 10.16 -7.11
C LEU A 384 -11.19 11.67 -7.16
N SER A 385 -10.76 12.28 -6.05
CA SER A 385 -10.39 13.70 -6.04
C SER A 385 -9.15 14.00 -6.89
N ASN A 386 -8.19 13.07 -6.98
CA ASN A 386 -7.04 13.19 -7.86
C ASN A 386 -7.43 13.04 -9.35
N ILE A 387 -8.29 12.07 -9.68
CA ILE A 387 -8.79 11.89 -11.06
C ILE A 387 -9.62 13.12 -11.51
N ALA A 388 -10.45 13.66 -10.60
CA ALA A 388 -11.24 14.86 -10.86
C ALA A 388 -10.39 16.14 -11.06
N ALA A 389 -9.15 16.18 -10.56
CA ALA A 389 -8.19 17.25 -10.80
C ALA A 389 -7.44 17.13 -12.15
N GLY A 390 -7.78 16.15 -12.95
CA GLY A 390 -7.11 15.81 -14.20
C GLY A 390 -7.54 16.66 -15.41
N THR A 391 -7.40 16.08 -16.61
CA THR A 391 -7.76 16.74 -17.88
C THR A 391 -9.27 16.87 -18.04
N GLN A 392 -9.69 17.78 -18.96
CA GLN A 392 -11.11 17.96 -19.32
C GLN A 392 -11.79 16.62 -19.67
N LYS A 393 -11.12 15.77 -20.47
CA LYS A 393 -11.62 14.44 -20.84
C LYS A 393 -11.82 13.52 -19.63
N GLN A 394 -10.92 13.57 -18.64
CA GLN A 394 -11.03 12.75 -17.42
C GLN A 394 -12.19 13.24 -16.54
N ILE A 395 -12.37 14.55 -16.42
CA ILE A 395 -13.51 15.17 -15.73
C ILE A 395 -14.82 14.79 -16.42
N GLU A 396 -14.91 14.92 -17.74
CA GLU A 396 -16.08 14.54 -18.53
C GLU A 396 -16.43 13.05 -18.32
N THR A 397 -15.42 12.17 -18.32
CA THR A 397 -15.62 10.73 -18.08
C THR A 397 -16.23 10.46 -16.71
N LEU A 398 -15.78 11.14 -15.64
CA LEU A 398 -16.37 11.01 -14.31
C LEU A 398 -17.84 11.46 -14.29
N ILE A 399 -18.16 12.58 -14.97
CA ILE A 399 -19.52 13.10 -15.06
C ILE A 399 -20.42 12.16 -15.88
N GLU A 400 -19.93 11.61 -16.98
CA GLU A 400 -20.66 10.65 -17.82
C GLU A 400 -20.98 9.35 -17.08
N GLN A 401 -20.06 8.89 -16.23
CA GLN A 401 -20.25 7.70 -15.40
C GLN A 401 -20.98 7.96 -14.07
N ASP A 402 -21.69 9.11 -13.95
CA ASP A 402 -22.53 9.48 -12.81
C ASP A 402 -21.82 9.55 -11.46
N PHE A 403 -20.52 9.91 -11.45
CA PHE A 403 -19.81 10.11 -10.19
C PHE A 403 -20.30 11.32 -9.39
N LEU A 404 -20.97 12.29 -10.02
CA LEU A 404 -21.62 13.39 -9.30
C LEU A 404 -22.63 12.85 -8.26
N LEU A 405 -23.51 11.93 -8.66
CA LEU A 405 -24.49 11.32 -7.76
C LEU A 405 -23.80 10.44 -6.70
N THR A 406 -22.81 9.66 -7.12
CA THR A 406 -22.01 8.79 -6.23
C THR A 406 -21.31 9.60 -5.13
N LEU A 407 -20.65 10.70 -5.49
CA LEU A 407 -19.97 11.59 -4.55
C LEU A 407 -20.97 12.34 -3.66
N SER A 408 -22.10 12.79 -4.21
CA SER A 408 -23.16 13.45 -3.44
C SER A 408 -23.71 12.55 -2.34
N GLU A 409 -23.97 11.27 -2.64
CA GLU A 409 -24.41 10.28 -1.67
C GLU A 409 -23.37 10.07 -0.55
N ALA A 410 -22.09 10.00 -0.89
CA ALA A 410 -21.01 9.89 0.09
C ALA A 410 -20.90 11.16 0.96
N ILE A 411 -21.06 12.35 0.38
CA ILE A 411 -21.06 13.63 1.13
C ILE A 411 -22.21 13.66 2.13
N GLU A 412 -23.37 13.13 1.81
CA GLU A 412 -24.50 13.14 2.74
C GLU A 412 -24.33 12.16 3.89
N LYS A 413 -23.82 10.95 3.63
CA LYS A 413 -23.91 9.80 4.54
C LYS A 413 -22.64 9.48 5.31
N ASP A 414 -21.47 9.87 4.82
CA ASP A 414 -20.18 9.37 5.33
C ASP A 414 -19.59 10.22 6.48
N ASP A 415 -18.44 9.80 6.97
CA ASP A 415 -17.63 10.50 7.99
C ASP A 415 -17.04 11.82 7.46
N PRO A 416 -16.79 12.81 8.34
CA PRO A 416 -16.28 14.13 7.95
C PRO A 416 -15.02 14.09 7.08
N GLU A 417 -14.09 13.17 7.32
CA GLU A 417 -12.85 13.03 6.55
C GLU A 417 -13.11 12.59 5.11
N ILE A 418 -14.04 11.66 4.92
CA ILE A 418 -14.43 11.15 3.60
C ILE A 418 -15.26 12.21 2.86
N LYS A 419 -16.19 12.87 3.57
CA LYS A 419 -16.95 14.01 3.03
C LYS A 419 -16.03 15.07 2.45
N LYS A 420 -14.98 15.45 3.15
CA LYS A 420 -14.00 16.42 2.68
C LYS A 420 -13.37 16.01 1.35
N GLU A 421 -12.90 14.79 1.20
CA GLU A 421 -12.34 14.29 -0.06
C GLU A 421 -13.37 14.27 -1.19
N CYS A 422 -14.60 13.85 -0.90
CA CYS A 422 -15.69 13.85 -1.88
C CYS A 422 -16.09 15.29 -2.30
N ILE A 423 -16.14 16.24 -1.36
CA ILE A 423 -16.39 17.67 -1.66
C ILE A 423 -15.29 18.20 -2.58
N TRP A 424 -14.04 17.89 -2.29
CA TRP A 424 -12.93 18.30 -3.14
C TRP A 424 -13.06 17.73 -4.55
N ALA A 425 -13.41 16.43 -4.68
CA ALA A 425 -13.66 15.84 -5.98
C ALA A 425 -14.79 16.57 -6.74
N VAL A 426 -15.93 16.82 -6.08
CA VAL A 426 -17.06 17.57 -6.66
C VAL A 426 -16.64 18.98 -7.12
N CYS A 427 -15.89 19.70 -6.28
CA CYS A 427 -15.39 21.01 -6.63
C CYS A 427 -14.49 20.98 -7.87
N ASN A 428 -13.60 20.01 -7.98
CA ASN A 428 -12.75 19.82 -9.15
C ASN A 428 -13.58 19.54 -10.43
N LEU A 429 -14.68 18.78 -10.32
CA LEU A 429 -15.56 18.54 -11.48
C LEU A 429 -16.21 19.81 -12.03
N THR A 430 -16.38 20.87 -11.23
CA THR A 430 -16.92 22.15 -11.71
C THR A 430 -15.99 22.91 -12.65
N SER A 431 -14.72 22.50 -12.75
CA SER A 431 -13.75 23.10 -13.68
C SER A 431 -13.88 22.58 -15.11
N VAL A 432 -14.91 21.78 -15.42
CA VAL A 432 -15.18 21.34 -16.78
C VAL A 432 -15.57 22.53 -17.66
N GLU A 433 -14.97 22.63 -18.85
CA GLU A 433 -15.19 23.76 -19.78
C GLU A 433 -16.46 23.57 -20.62
N ASN A 434 -16.86 22.33 -20.84
CA ASN A 434 -17.98 21.99 -21.71
C ASN A 434 -19.31 22.28 -21.02
N GLU A 435 -20.08 23.22 -21.61
CA GLU A 435 -21.36 23.72 -21.09
C GLU A 435 -22.39 22.61 -20.82
N LYS A 436 -22.40 21.55 -21.63
CA LYS A 436 -23.28 20.39 -21.44
C LYS A 436 -23.08 19.75 -20.08
N TYR A 437 -21.81 19.61 -19.64
CA TYR A 437 -21.50 18.97 -18.37
C TYR A 437 -21.70 19.89 -17.17
N ILE A 438 -21.43 21.20 -17.31
CA ILE A 438 -21.76 22.17 -16.26
C ILE A 438 -23.27 22.20 -16.02
N LYS A 439 -24.06 22.18 -17.10
CA LYS A 439 -25.52 22.08 -16.99
C LYS A 439 -25.92 20.81 -16.24
N LYS A 440 -25.32 19.64 -16.57
CA LYS A 440 -25.59 18.36 -15.85
C LYS A 440 -25.23 18.49 -14.35
N ILE A 441 -24.15 19.18 -14.00
CA ILE A 441 -23.74 19.46 -12.61
C ILE A 441 -24.84 20.26 -11.87
N LEU A 442 -25.36 21.32 -12.49
CA LEU A 442 -26.43 22.14 -11.91
C LEU A 442 -27.74 21.35 -11.80
N ASP A 443 -28.14 20.63 -12.85
CA ASP A 443 -29.37 19.84 -12.90
C ASP A 443 -29.39 18.72 -11.83
N GLN A 444 -28.21 18.22 -11.41
CA GLN A 444 -28.05 17.24 -10.33
C GLN A 444 -27.97 17.86 -8.93
N GLY A 445 -28.16 19.17 -8.80
CA GLY A 445 -28.26 19.86 -7.51
C GLY A 445 -26.94 20.07 -6.79
N ILE A 446 -25.80 19.98 -7.48
CA ILE A 446 -24.45 20.16 -6.90
C ILE A 446 -24.29 21.57 -6.32
N LEU A 447 -24.93 22.59 -6.89
CA LEU A 447 -24.93 23.95 -6.36
C LEU A 447 -25.33 23.95 -4.87
N ARG A 448 -26.37 23.20 -4.49
CA ARG A 448 -26.82 23.09 -3.10
C ARG A 448 -25.76 22.48 -2.17
N ILE A 449 -25.02 21.50 -2.67
CA ILE A 449 -23.93 20.86 -1.90
C ILE A 449 -22.80 21.87 -1.70
N ILE A 450 -22.36 22.56 -2.73
CA ILE A 450 -21.33 23.58 -2.65
C ILE A 450 -21.74 24.71 -1.70
N CYS A 451 -22.96 25.20 -1.80
CA CYS A 451 -23.48 26.22 -0.89
C CYS A 451 -23.43 25.78 0.58
N LYS A 452 -23.85 24.56 0.92
CA LYS A 452 -23.73 24.03 2.29
C LYS A 452 -22.28 23.93 2.74
N CYS A 453 -21.34 23.67 1.83
CA CYS A 453 -19.93 23.59 2.17
C CYS A 453 -19.31 24.97 2.48
N LEU A 454 -19.92 26.07 2.06
CA LEU A 454 -19.50 27.43 2.42
C LEU A 454 -19.69 27.72 3.92
N GLU A 455 -20.44 26.92 4.66
CA GLU A 455 -20.56 27.00 6.12
C GLU A 455 -19.42 26.29 6.90
N MET A 456 -18.51 25.64 6.18
CA MET A 456 -17.39 24.93 6.82
C MET A 456 -16.40 25.89 7.47
N LYS A 457 -15.77 25.43 8.57
CA LYS A 457 -14.76 26.24 9.29
C LYS A 457 -13.34 26.13 8.72
N ASP A 458 -13.08 25.13 7.89
CA ASP A 458 -11.76 24.86 7.36
C ASP A 458 -11.47 25.75 6.15
N ALA A 459 -10.54 26.70 6.29
CA ALA A 459 -10.23 27.71 5.28
C ALA A 459 -9.75 27.13 3.94
N LYS A 460 -9.05 26.00 3.94
CA LYS A 460 -8.59 25.34 2.72
C LYS A 460 -9.78 24.82 1.90
N TYR A 461 -10.72 24.14 2.57
CA TYR A 461 -11.93 23.64 1.91
C TYR A 461 -12.85 24.77 1.47
N LEU A 462 -12.99 25.83 2.29
CA LEU A 462 -13.73 27.04 1.89
C LEU A 462 -13.18 27.63 0.60
N ALA A 463 -11.86 27.79 0.50
CA ALA A 463 -11.23 28.37 -0.70
C ALA A 463 -11.54 27.54 -1.97
N VAL A 464 -11.57 26.21 -1.87
CA VAL A 464 -11.93 25.32 -2.99
C VAL A 464 -13.42 25.39 -3.31
N CYS A 465 -14.28 25.45 -2.29
CA CYS A 465 -15.73 25.61 -2.49
C CYS A 465 -16.09 26.95 -3.14
N ILE A 466 -15.42 28.06 -2.75
CA ILE A 466 -15.60 29.38 -3.35
C ILE A 466 -15.19 29.35 -4.82
N GLU A 467 -14.09 28.67 -5.18
CA GLU A 467 -13.65 28.52 -6.56
C GLU A 467 -14.66 27.70 -7.38
N ALA A 468 -15.14 26.58 -6.86
CA ALA A 468 -16.19 25.79 -7.50
C ALA A 468 -17.49 26.60 -7.68
N PHE A 469 -17.86 27.37 -6.69
CA PHE A 469 -19.01 28.26 -6.76
C PHE A 469 -18.82 29.33 -7.83
N SER A 470 -17.62 29.95 -7.92
CA SER A 470 -17.26 30.90 -8.96
C SER A 470 -17.38 30.32 -10.37
N ASN A 471 -16.96 29.05 -10.58
CA ASN A 471 -17.10 28.36 -11.86
C ASN A 471 -18.57 28.22 -12.28
N LEU A 472 -19.46 27.86 -11.36
CA LEU A 472 -20.89 27.77 -11.65
C LEU A 472 -21.53 29.13 -11.93
N LEU A 473 -21.14 30.19 -11.21
CA LEU A 473 -21.59 31.57 -11.46
C LEU A 473 -21.10 32.09 -12.83
N ALA A 474 -19.85 31.77 -13.20
CA ALA A 474 -19.31 32.12 -14.51
C ALA A 474 -20.12 31.52 -15.66
N PHE A 475 -20.46 30.23 -15.50
CA PHE A 475 -21.34 29.57 -16.47
C PHE A 475 -22.73 30.23 -16.53
N GLY A 476 -23.34 30.51 -15.37
CA GLY A 476 -24.65 31.18 -15.32
C GLY A 476 -24.63 32.55 -16.03
N LYS A 477 -23.57 33.33 -15.82
CA LYS A 477 -23.39 34.63 -16.52
C LYS A 477 -23.24 34.44 -18.03
N LYS A 478 -22.48 33.41 -18.46
CA LYS A 478 -22.28 33.09 -19.89
C LYS A 478 -23.54 32.54 -20.55
N SER A 479 -24.37 31.79 -19.84
CA SER A 479 -25.59 31.19 -20.37
C SER A 479 -26.72 32.23 -20.57
N ASN A 480 -26.68 33.38 -19.88
CA ASN A 480 -27.66 34.46 -20.00
C ASN A 480 -26.95 35.84 -20.01
N PRO A 481 -26.24 36.21 -21.10
CA PRO A 481 -25.45 37.45 -21.14
C PRO A 481 -26.27 38.75 -21.03
N ALA A 482 -27.53 38.73 -21.48
CA ALA A 482 -28.41 39.91 -21.54
C ALA A 482 -29.41 40.00 -20.37
N GLY A 483 -29.44 39.00 -19.48
CA GLY A 483 -30.38 38.92 -18.37
C GLY A 483 -29.72 38.56 -17.03
N PRO A 484 -30.52 38.37 -15.98
CA PRO A 484 -29.97 38.01 -14.68
C PRO A 484 -29.33 36.63 -14.72
N ASN A 485 -28.24 36.48 -13.97
CA ASN A 485 -27.54 35.21 -13.86
C ASN A 485 -28.45 34.16 -13.19
N PRO A 486 -28.80 33.05 -13.86
CA PRO A 486 -29.72 32.04 -13.32
C PRO A 486 -29.19 31.34 -12.08
N VAL A 487 -27.85 31.23 -11.94
CA VAL A 487 -27.21 30.63 -10.74
C VAL A 487 -27.34 31.58 -9.54
N VAL A 488 -27.21 32.90 -9.75
CA VAL A 488 -27.43 33.92 -8.69
C VAL A 488 -28.87 33.85 -8.19
N LEU A 489 -29.85 33.75 -9.09
CA LEU A 489 -31.27 33.66 -8.72
C LEU A 489 -31.57 32.40 -7.90
N GLU A 490 -30.88 31.29 -8.19
CA GLU A 490 -31.05 30.05 -7.41
C GLU A 490 -30.39 30.15 -6.03
N VAL A 491 -29.23 30.79 -5.94
CA VAL A 491 -28.53 31.09 -4.67
C VAL A 491 -29.38 31.99 -3.77
N GLU A 492 -30.05 32.99 -4.36
CA GLU A 492 -30.98 33.87 -3.64
C GLU A 492 -32.16 33.07 -3.05
N LYS A 493 -32.81 32.24 -3.86
CA LYS A 493 -33.90 31.35 -3.39
C LYS A 493 -33.47 30.42 -2.26
N MET A 494 -32.20 30.01 -2.21
CA MET A 494 -31.65 29.20 -1.15
C MET A 494 -31.30 29.98 0.12
N GLY A 495 -31.41 31.32 0.11
CA GLY A 495 -31.10 32.18 1.26
C GLY A 495 -29.62 32.24 1.62
N MET A 496 -28.72 32.10 0.64
CA MET A 496 -27.28 31.98 0.89
C MET A 496 -26.55 33.32 1.05
N PHE A 497 -27.23 34.46 0.86
CA PHE A 497 -26.61 35.78 0.96
C PHE A 497 -25.99 36.06 2.33
N ASP A 498 -26.66 35.70 3.43
CA ASP A 498 -26.14 35.90 4.79
C ASP A 498 -24.81 35.17 5.02
N ILE A 499 -24.58 34.03 4.34
CA ILE A 499 -23.34 33.27 4.43
C ILE A 499 -22.24 33.96 3.64
N LEU A 500 -22.55 34.42 2.43
CA LEU A 500 -21.60 35.14 1.58
C LEU A 500 -21.18 36.46 2.26
N GLU A 501 -22.11 37.18 2.89
CA GLU A 501 -21.83 38.39 3.66
C GLU A 501 -20.88 38.10 4.85
N LYS A 502 -21.11 37.04 5.61
CA LYS A 502 -20.22 36.64 6.71
C LYS A 502 -18.82 36.28 6.23
N LEU A 503 -18.70 35.65 5.08
CA LEU A 503 -17.39 35.24 4.52
C LEU A 503 -16.54 36.44 4.08
N GLN A 504 -17.11 37.63 3.84
CA GLN A 504 -16.38 38.88 3.58
C GLN A 504 -15.49 39.30 4.78
N TYR A 505 -15.77 38.82 5.97
CA TYR A 505 -15.01 39.12 7.19
C TYR A 505 -14.18 37.93 7.66
N HIS A 506 -13.92 36.98 6.76
CA HIS A 506 -13.17 35.77 7.13
C HIS A 506 -11.71 36.12 7.49
N PRO A 507 -11.16 35.63 8.64
CA PRO A 507 -9.83 36.02 9.12
C PRO A 507 -8.68 35.53 8.26
N VAL A 508 -8.91 34.54 7.39
CA VAL A 508 -7.87 33.96 6.52
C VAL A 508 -7.92 34.67 5.16
N GLU A 509 -6.83 35.34 4.80
CA GLU A 509 -6.67 36.21 3.62
C GLU A 509 -7.12 35.53 2.30
N ILE A 510 -6.71 34.27 2.06
CA ILE A 510 -7.09 33.56 0.81
C ILE A 510 -8.60 33.37 0.67
N VAL A 511 -9.33 33.21 1.77
CA VAL A 511 -10.81 33.08 1.75
C VAL A 511 -11.42 34.45 1.49
N TYR A 512 -10.94 35.46 2.23
CA TYR A 512 -11.35 36.86 2.08
C TYR A 512 -11.20 37.34 0.62
N ASP A 513 -10.02 37.20 0.03
CA ASP A 513 -9.73 37.63 -1.33
C ASP A 513 -10.59 36.92 -2.39
N LYS A 514 -10.79 35.61 -2.23
CA LYS A 514 -11.62 34.84 -3.17
C LYS A 514 -13.08 35.25 -3.09
N ILE A 515 -13.62 35.48 -1.89
CA ILE A 515 -15.02 35.88 -1.73
C ILE A 515 -15.27 37.30 -2.23
N LEU A 516 -14.36 38.24 -2.00
CA LEU A 516 -14.49 39.61 -2.52
C LEU A 516 -14.53 39.61 -4.05
N LYS A 517 -13.58 38.92 -4.70
CA LYS A 517 -13.56 38.77 -6.18
C LYS A 517 -14.84 38.12 -6.70
N LEU A 518 -15.39 37.14 -6.00
CA LEU A 518 -16.64 36.50 -6.40
C LEU A 518 -17.82 37.47 -6.31
N LEU A 519 -17.92 38.24 -5.23
CA LEU A 519 -18.99 39.20 -5.02
C LEU A 519 -18.92 40.37 -6.05
N GLU A 520 -17.73 40.93 -6.28
CA GLU A 520 -17.50 41.95 -7.28
C GLU A 520 -17.88 41.52 -8.72
N ASN A 521 -17.62 40.25 -9.06
CA ASN A 521 -17.82 39.75 -10.42
C ASN A 521 -19.27 39.36 -10.73
N TYR A 522 -20.04 38.93 -9.74
CA TYR A 522 -21.33 38.26 -9.96
C TYR A 522 -22.49 38.84 -9.17
N PHE A 523 -22.25 39.67 -8.13
CA PHE A 523 -23.28 40.33 -7.33
C PHE A 523 -23.16 41.83 -7.44
N GLU A 524 -24.29 42.54 -7.53
CA GLU A 524 -24.27 44.02 -7.66
C GLU A 524 -23.77 44.66 -6.36
N VAL A 525 -23.05 45.80 -6.50
CA VAL A 525 -22.36 46.54 -5.42
C VAL A 525 -23.28 46.98 -4.25
N ALA A 526 -24.61 46.89 -4.42
CA ALA A 526 -25.58 47.23 -3.36
C ALA A 526 -25.49 46.34 -2.11
N TYR A 527 -24.76 45.23 -2.17
CA TYR A 527 -24.56 44.30 -1.06
C TYR A 527 -23.18 44.44 -0.37
N ILE A 528 -22.36 45.45 -0.77
CA ILE A 528 -20.99 45.63 -0.27
C ILE A 528 -20.90 46.75 0.81
N GLN A 529 -22.04 47.26 1.29
CA GLN A 529 -22.05 48.30 2.35
C GLN A 529 -22.30 47.75 3.73
#